data_051c659fd91fef09a030b0b0b474cead
#
_entry.id   051c659fd91fef09a030b0b0b474cead
#
_cell.length_a   1.000
_cell.length_b   1.000
_cell.length_c   1.000
_cell.angle_alpha   90.00
_cell.angle_beta   90.00
_cell.angle_gamma   90.00
#
_symmetry.space_group_name_H-M   'P 1'
#
loop_
_entity.id
_entity.type
_entity.pdbx_description
1 polymer ?
#
loop_
_entity_poly.entity_id
_entity_poly.type
_entity_poly.pdbx_seq_one_letter_code
_entity_poly.pdbx_strand_id
1 'polypeptide(L)'
;MKKKILTALTATMIAGSVSAMAAPAEIQEGGWNITLGSSITPSTEVGGHDTDGDSGFYGNVTYGLTDEWALQYDYSHYGYGDDWGVDAKGDVSEINVLYKLTPNLNAYAGYVYYGENYDGWGHSTEGYQAGLQGWYPFSDKIKGFAKVGIGNKSQIYEIGCGYAVADNWDIDLSYRYAEYEDVGGADMTFDGVRAGISTSF
;
A
#
# COMPACT_ATOMS: atom_id res chain seq x y z
N MET A 1 -16.83 -13.36 -9.32
CA MET A 1 -16.93 -12.72 -7.98
C MET A 1 -16.20 -11.38 -7.92
N LYS A 2 -15.12 -11.14 -8.68
CA LYS A 2 -14.29 -9.92 -8.68
C LYS A 2 -15.05 -8.58 -8.92
N LYS A 3 -16.11 -8.57 -9.74
CA LYS A 3 -16.86 -7.34 -10.07
C LYS A 3 -17.80 -6.82 -8.96
N LYS A 4 -18.21 -7.64 -8.00
CA LYS A 4 -19.15 -7.23 -6.93
C LYS A 4 -18.47 -6.57 -5.73
N ILE A 5 -17.18 -6.79 -5.54
CA ILE A 5 -16.39 -6.21 -4.43
C ILE A 5 -16.10 -4.74 -4.72
N LEU A 6 -15.82 -4.39 -5.98
CA LEU A 6 -15.50 -3.02 -6.39
C LEU A 6 -16.68 -2.05 -6.15
N THR A 7 -17.91 -2.48 -6.38
CA THR A 7 -19.12 -1.63 -6.23
C THR A 7 -19.48 -1.39 -4.76
N ALA A 8 -19.16 -2.31 -3.86
CA ALA A 8 -19.45 -2.15 -2.42
C ALA A 8 -18.46 -1.20 -1.74
N LEU A 9 -17.18 -1.15 -2.17
CA LEU A 9 -16.17 -0.27 -1.60
C LEU A 9 -16.43 1.21 -1.92
N THR A 10 -16.95 1.51 -3.13
CA THR A 10 -17.14 2.89 -3.59
C THR A 10 -18.32 3.60 -2.91
N ALA A 11 -19.30 2.87 -2.40
CA ALA A 11 -20.53 3.47 -1.87
C ALA A 11 -20.45 3.95 -0.41
N THR A 12 -19.40 3.55 0.34
CA THR A 12 -19.32 3.78 1.80
C THR A 12 -18.47 4.98 2.20
N MET A 13 -17.80 5.64 1.26
CA MET A 13 -16.78 6.65 1.57
C MET A 13 -17.25 8.11 1.56
N ILE A 14 -18.55 8.39 1.52
CA ILE A 14 -19.05 9.75 1.31
C ILE A 14 -19.76 10.30 2.56
N ALA A 15 -19.08 10.59 3.65
CA ALA A 15 -19.49 11.62 4.62
C ALA A 15 -18.64 11.63 5.91
N GLY A 16 -18.10 12.77 6.26
CA GLY A 16 -17.64 13.08 7.61
C GLY A 16 -16.25 13.75 7.69
N SER A 17 -16.25 14.95 8.24
CA SER A 17 -15.02 15.70 8.57
C SER A 17 -14.53 15.31 9.95
N VAL A 18 -13.34 14.74 10.09
CA VAL A 18 -12.62 14.62 11.35
C VAL A 18 -11.12 14.79 11.09
N SER A 19 -10.47 15.51 12.00
CA SER A 19 -9.07 15.92 12.05
C SER A 19 -8.04 14.81 11.77
N ALA A 20 -6.91 15.27 11.26
CA ALA A 20 -5.74 14.55 10.81
C ALA A 20 -5.42 13.26 11.55
N MET A 21 -5.50 12.15 10.86
CA MET A 21 -5.06 10.83 11.31
C MET A 21 -4.32 10.13 10.18
N ALA A 22 -3.30 9.40 10.54
CA ALA A 22 -2.42 8.73 9.62
C ALA A 22 -3.05 7.49 8.96
N ALA A 23 -2.73 7.22 7.73
CA ALA A 23 -3.11 6.16 6.80
C ALA A 23 -4.51 6.27 6.16
N PRO A 24 -4.64 6.53 4.92
CA PRO A 24 -4.07 7.64 4.18
C PRO A 24 -4.51 8.97 4.75
N ALA A 25 -3.61 9.93 4.83
CA ALA A 25 -3.87 11.24 5.41
C ALA A 25 -4.69 12.15 4.50
N GLU A 26 -5.36 13.15 5.09
CA GLU A 26 -5.90 14.26 4.33
C GLU A 26 -4.77 15.05 3.67
N ILE A 27 -4.94 15.39 2.39
CA ILE A 27 -3.98 16.24 1.67
C ILE A 27 -4.15 17.67 2.15
N GLN A 28 -3.07 18.25 2.68
CA GLN A 28 -2.96 19.66 3.08
C GLN A 28 -1.62 20.20 2.58
N GLU A 29 -1.59 21.44 2.12
CA GLU A 29 -0.35 22.10 1.69
C GLU A 29 0.69 22.12 2.80
N GLY A 30 1.90 21.63 2.50
CA GLY A 30 3.00 21.52 3.47
C GLY A 30 2.88 20.39 4.48
N GLY A 31 1.75 19.68 4.51
CA GLY A 31 1.53 18.56 5.43
C GLY A 31 2.33 17.33 5.05
N TRP A 32 2.83 16.60 6.05
CA TRP A 32 3.50 15.31 5.90
C TRP A 32 2.70 14.20 6.55
N ASN A 33 2.72 13.04 5.91
CA ASN A 33 2.30 11.79 6.53
C ASN A 33 3.41 10.75 6.31
N ILE A 34 3.78 10.04 7.37
CA ILE A 34 4.83 9.03 7.36
C ILE A 34 4.29 7.78 8.04
N THR A 35 4.41 6.64 7.37
CA THR A 35 4.07 5.32 7.92
C THR A 35 5.29 4.42 7.84
N LEU A 36 5.55 3.66 8.89
CA LEU A 36 6.56 2.61 8.94
C LEU A 36 5.97 1.35 9.56
N GLY A 37 6.26 0.20 9.00
CA GLY A 37 5.69 -1.04 9.50
C GLY A 37 6.36 -2.30 8.98
N SER A 38 5.77 -3.44 9.34
CA SER A 38 6.22 -4.77 8.94
C SER A 38 5.05 -5.62 8.48
N SER A 39 5.30 -6.50 7.52
CA SER A 39 4.41 -7.60 7.16
C SER A 39 4.56 -8.70 8.21
N ILE A 40 3.43 -9.10 8.82
CA ILE A 40 3.44 -10.06 9.95
C ILE A 40 3.24 -11.49 9.44
N THR A 41 2.38 -11.67 8.46
CA THR A 41 2.06 -12.98 7.88
C THR A 41 2.10 -12.87 6.35
N PRO A 42 3.29 -12.69 5.77
CA PRO A 42 3.39 -12.63 4.33
C PRO A 42 3.17 -14.01 3.71
N SER A 43 2.43 -14.05 2.62
CA SER A 43 2.38 -15.16 1.68
C SER A 43 2.94 -14.67 0.35
N THR A 44 3.68 -15.51 -0.33
CA THR A 44 4.28 -15.17 -1.63
C THR A 44 3.99 -16.30 -2.61
N GLU A 45 3.58 -15.92 -3.81
CA GLU A 45 3.37 -16.85 -4.93
C GLU A 45 4.27 -16.41 -6.10
N VAL A 46 4.99 -17.35 -6.68
CA VAL A 46 5.91 -17.15 -7.80
C VAL A 46 5.48 -18.05 -8.94
N GLY A 47 5.01 -17.46 -10.06
CA GLY A 47 4.60 -18.23 -11.23
C GLY A 47 3.51 -19.28 -10.96
N GLY A 48 2.63 -19.03 -9.99
CA GLY A 48 1.55 -19.93 -9.59
C GLY A 48 1.93 -20.97 -8.53
N HIS A 49 3.11 -20.85 -7.91
CA HIS A 49 3.56 -21.73 -6.84
C HIS A 49 3.68 -20.96 -5.53
N ASP A 50 3.00 -21.44 -4.48
CA ASP A 50 3.12 -20.88 -3.14
C ASP A 50 4.54 -21.08 -2.60
N THR A 51 5.09 -20.02 -1.98
CA THR A 51 6.37 -20.05 -1.28
C THR A 51 6.19 -19.54 0.15
N ASP A 52 7.05 -19.96 1.06
CA ASP A 52 7.06 -19.41 2.42
C ASP A 52 7.54 -17.96 2.40
N GLY A 53 6.66 -17.04 2.80
CA GLY A 53 7.01 -15.64 2.94
C GLY A 53 7.69 -15.36 4.26
N ASP A 54 8.81 -14.64 4.22
CA ASP A 54 9.45 -14.09 5.39
C ASP A 54 8.89 -12.70 5.75
N SER A 55 9.05 -12.31 7.02
CA SER A 55 8.65 -10.98 7.46
C SER A 55 9.37 -9.89 6.67
N GLY A 56 8.59 -8.99 6.07
CA GLY A 56 9.09 -7.82 5.35
C GLY A 56 8.87 -6.54 6.13
N PHE A 57 9.42 -5.44 5.63
CA PHE A 57 9.12 -4.11 6.15
C PHE A 57 8.60 -3.21 5.04
N TYR A 58 7.85 -2.18 5.42
CA TYR A 58 7.35 -1.17 4.49
C TYR A 58 7.41 0.22 5.08
N GLY A 59 7.42 1.20 4.22
CA GLY A 59 7.33 2.60 4.57
C GLY A 59 6.56 3.38 3.52
N ASN A 60 5.85 4.39 3.98
CA ASN A 60 5.15 5.35 3.13
C ASN A 60 5.49 6.75 3.58
N VAL A 61 5.67 7.65 2.63
CA VAL A 61 5.81 9.09 2.88
C VAL A 61 4.91 9.82 1.90
N THR A 62 4.02 10.68 2.41
CA THR A 62 3.17 11.55 1.61
C THR A 62 3.46 13.00 1.98
N TYR A 63 3.61 13.86 0.98
CA TYR A 63 3.79 15.30 1.14
C TYR A 63 2.76 16.08 0.33
N GLY A 64 2.02 16.95 1.00
CA GLY A 64 1.06 17.85 0.38
C GLY A 64 1.73 19.00 -0.35
N LEU A 65 1.62 19.02 -1.69
CA LEU A 65 2.14 20.11 -2.54
C LEU A 65 1.20 21.31 -2.51
N THR A 66 -0.08 21.04 -2.45
CA THR A 66 -1.19 22.01 -2.30
C THR A 66 -2.29 21.35 -1.48
N ASP A 67 -3.39 22.05 -1.23
CA ASP A 67 -4.59 21.47 -0.56
C ASP A 67 -5.30 20.38 -1.39
N GLU A 68 -4.92 20.22 -2.66
CA GLU A 68 -5.53 19.24 -3.59
C GLU A 68 -4.53 18.20 -4.10
N TRP A 69 -3.25 18.49 -4.14
CA TRP A 69 -2.22 17.65 -4.73
C TRP A 69 -1.18 17.22 -3.71
N ALA A 70 -0.78 15.96 -3.78
CA ALA A 70 0.32 15.42 -2.97
C ALA A 70 1.23 14.52 -3.80
N LEU A 71 2.46 14.36 -3.31
CA LEU A 71 3.40 13.34 -3.76
C LEU A 71 3.49 12.25 -2.71
N GLN A 72 3.44 11.00 -3.12
CA GLN A 72 3.57 9.84 -2.25
C GLN A 72 4.66 8.91 -2.75
N TYR A 73 5.48 8.43 -1.83
CA TYR A 73 6.44 7.37 -2.04
C TYR A 73 6.13 6.20 -1.11
N ASP A 74 5.93 5.03 -1.68
CA ASP A 74 5.76 3.77 -0.97
C ASP A 74 6.96 2.87 -1.24
N TYR A 75 7.50 2.26 -0.20
CA TYR A 75 8.53 1.24 -0.30
C TYR A 75 8.09 -0.01 0.46
N SER A 76 8.31 -1.18 -0.12
CA SER A 76 8.07 -2.45 0.53
C SER A 76 9.21 -3.41 0.23
N HIS A 77 9.70 -4.06 1.26
CA HIS A 77 10.68 -5.14 1.18
C HIS A 77 10.01 -6.46 1.55
N TYR A 78 10.17 -7.46 0.72
CA TYR A 78 9.65 -8.80 0.92
C TYR A 78 10.80 -9.80 0.92
N GLY A 79 10.85 -10.65 1.96
CA GLY A 79 11.69 -11.85 1.97
C GLY A 79 10.80 -13.05 1.61
N TYR A 80 11.31 -13.99 0.87
CA TYR A 80 10.69 -15.28 0.65
C TYR A 80 11.75 -16.33 0.42
N GLY A 81 11.50 -17.53 0.95
CA GLY A 81 12.35 -18.68 0.80
C GLY A 81 11.67 -19.75 -0.06
N ASP A 82 12.46 -20.58 -0.70
CA ASP A 82 11.94 -21.80 -1.30
C ASP A 82 12.28 -23.02 -0.44
N ASP A 83 11.57 -24.13 -0.68
CA ASP A 83 11.81 -25.43 -0.04
C ASP A 83 13.22 -26.00 -0.33
N TRP A 84 13.98 -25.37 -1.23
CA TRP A 84 15.31 -25.77 -1.64
C TRP A 84 16.42 -25.02 -0.89
N GLY A 85 16.05 -24.11 0.01
CA GLY A 85 16.96 -23.34 0.84
C GLY A 85 17.59 -22.14 0.15
N VAL A 86 16.93 -21.60 -0.86
CA VAL A 86 17.34 -20.36 -1.55
C VAL A 86 16.55 -19.20 -0.98
N ASP A 87 17.28 -18.21 -0.44
CA ASP A 87 16.71 -16.96 0.02
C ASP A 87 16.54 -15.99 -1.16
N ALA A 88 15.33 -15.56 -1.40
CA ALA A 88 15.02 -14.52 -2.37
C ALA A 88 14.47 -13.27 -1.67
N LYS A 89 14.69 -12.12 -2.28
CA LYS A 89 14.26 -10.81 -1.77
C LYS A 89 13.70 -9.98 -2.89
N GLY A 90 12.58 -9.32 -2.60
CA GLY A 90 11.93 -8.39 -3.51
C GLY A 90 11.79 -7.01 -2.88
N ASP A 91 12.07 -5.98 -3.66
CA ASP A 91 11.93 -4.58 -3.30
C ASP A 91 10.96 -3.89 -4.25
N VAL A 92 9.95 -3.26 -3.69
CA VAL A 92 8.97 -2.47 -4.44
C VAL A 92 9.10 -1.01 -4.09
N SER A 93 9.18 -0.17 -5.10
CA SER A 93 9.13 1.28 -4.99
C SER A 93 7.98 1.82 -5.83
N GLU A 94 7.09 2.59 -5.22
CA GLU A 94 5.98 3.25 -5.90
C GLU A 94 6.13 4.77 -5.71
N ILE A 95 6.06 5.54 -6.79
CA ILE A 95 6.00 7.00 -6.75
C ILE A 95 4.66 7.41 -7.36
N ASN A 96 3.81 8.03 -6.56
CA ASN A 96 2.45 8.39 -6.94
C ASN A 96 2.22 9.89 -6.77
N VAL A 97 1.53 10.49 -7.74
CA VAL A 97 0.91 11.80 -7.59
C VAL A 97 -0.55 11.57 -7.19
N LEU A 98 -0.96 12.20 -6.10
CA LEU A 98 -2.31 12.12 -5.56
C LEU A 98 -3.09 13.39 -5.88
N TYR A 99 -4.38 13.22 -6.15
CA TYR A 99 -5.34 14.30 -6.29
C TYR A 99 -6.55 14.07 -5.38
N LYS A 100 -6.86 15.05 -4.53
CA LYS A 100 -7.98 15.02 -3.61
C LYS A 100 -9.32 15.16 -4.36
N LEU A 101 -10.10 14.08 -4.41
CA LEU A 101 -11.46 14.09 -4.99
C LEU A 101 -12.49 14.58 -3.98
N THR A 102 -12.34 14.15 -2.72
CA THR A 102 -13.12 14.59 -1.56
C THR A 102 -12.20 14.65 -0.34
N PRO A 103 -12.62 15.19 0.81
CA PRO A 103 -11.78 15.17 2.01
C PRO A 103 -11.24 13.79 2.39
N ASN A 104 -11.95 12.73 2.05
CA ASN A 104 -11.65 11.36 2.46
C ASN A 104 -11.32 10.42 1.29
N LEU A 105 -11.19 10.92 0.08
CA LEU A 105 -10.93 10.11 -1.11
C LEU A 105 -9.96 10.81 -2.04
N ASN A 106 -8.89 10.13 -2.39
CA ASN A 106 -7.89 10.58 -3.33
C ASN A 106 -7.83 9.63 -4.53
N ALA A 107 -7.74 10.19 -5.73
CA ALA A 107 -7.24 9.46 -6.90
C ALA A 107 -5.71 9.55 -6.92
N TYR A 108 -5.06 8.55 -7.48
CA TYR A 108 -3.62 8.60 -7.70
C TYR A 108 -3.22 8.00 -9.04
N ALA A 109 -2.09 8.46 -9.55
CA ALA A 109 -1.41 7.84 -10.68
C ALA A 109 0.10 7.90 -10.44
N GLY A 110 0.81 6.89 -10.88
CA GLY A 110 2.24 6.83 -10.61
C GLY A 110 2.98 5.73 -11.34
N TYR A 111 4.19 5.53 -10.88
CA TYR A 111 5.15 4.58 -11.41
C TYR A 111 5.48 3.54 -10.32
N VAL A 112 5.58 2.29 -10.73
CA VAL A 112 5.95 1.16 -9.87
C VAL A 112 7.20 0.53 -10.43
N TYR A 113 8.18 0.32 -9.57
CA TYR A 113 9.36 -0.48 -9.82
C TYR A 113 9.38 -1.64 -8.84
N TYR A 114 9.49 -2.84 -9.34
CA TYR A 114 9.74 -4.05 -8.58
C TYR A 114 11.09 -4.63 -8.99
N GLY A 115 11.96 -4.86 -8.02
CA GLY A 115 13.26 -5.50 -8.20
C GLY A 115 13.37 -6.76 -7.33
N GLU A 116 13.85 -7.84 -7.89
CA GLU A 116 14.08 -9.11 -7.24
C GLU A 116 15.56 -9.46 -7.28
N ASN A 117 16.06 -10.07 -6.21
CA ASN A 117 17.38 -10.66 -6.16
C ASN A 117 17.27 -12.11 -5.69
N TYR A 118 17.63 -13.03 -6.57
CA TYR A 118 17.62 -14.46 -6.34
C TYR A 118 19.03 -14.99 -6.60
N ASP A 119 19.72 -15.49 -5.57
CA ASP A 119 21.06 -16.10 -5.62
C ASP A 119 22.09 -15.30 -6.47
N GLY A 120 22.04 -13.96 -6.38
CA GLY A 120 22.91 -13.05 -7.13
C GLY A 120 22.46 -12.74 -8.56
N TRP A 121 21.32 -13.25 -9.00
CA TRP A 121 20.68 -12.88 -10.25
C TRP A 121 19.54 -11.90 -9.96
N GLY A 122 19.60 -10.73 -10.57
CA GLY A 122 18.58 -9.70 -10.43
C GLY A 122 17.59 -9.71 -11.60
N HIS A 123 16.31 -9.71 -11.29
CA HIS A 123 15.23 -9.44 -12.23
C HIS A 123 14.44 -8.21 -11.78
N SER A 124 13.84 -7.52 -12.72
CA SER A 124 12.99 -6.36 -12.40
C SER A 124 11.89 -6.19 -13.41
N THR A 125 10.79 -5.62 -12.94
CA THR A 125 9.72 -5.11 -13.79
C THR A 125 9.36 -3.70 -13.37
N GLU A 126 8.83 -2.94 -14.31
CA GLU A 126 8.41 -1.57 -14.08
C GLU A 126 7.11 -1.27 -14.83
N GLY A 127 6.33 -0.36 -14.30
CA GLY A 127 5.05 -0.03 -14.91
C GLY A 127 4.44 1.24 -14.36
N TYR A 128 3.31 1.58 -14.96
CA TYR A 128 2.47 2.69 -14.51
C TYR A 128 1.23 2.12 -13.84
N GLN A 129 0.74 2.83 -12.83
CA GLN A 129 -0.48 2.49 -12.13
C GLN A 129 -1.38 3.71 -11.96
N ALA A 130 -2.67 3.46 -11.77
CA ALA A 130 -3.64 4.44 -11.31
C ALA A 130 -4.62 3.78 -10.36
N GLY A 131 -5.18 4.55 -9.45
CA GLY A 131 -6.06 3.99 -8.45
C GLY A 131 -6.77 5.01 -7.59
N LEU A 132 -7.38 4.49 -6.54
CA LEU A 132 -8.06 5.26 -5.52
C LEU A 132 -7.57 4.82 -4.14
N GLN A 133 -7.44 5.78 -3.23
CA GLN A 133 -7.26 5.51 -1.82
C GLN A 133 -8.16 6.42 -1.01
N GLY A 134 -8.69 5.89 0.09
CA GLY A 134 -9.58 6.66 0.92
C GLY A 134 -9.76 6.06 2.29
N TRP A 135 -10.40 6.83 3.18
CA TRP A 135 -10.64 6.44 4.56
C TRP A 135 -12.03 6.86 5.03
N TYR A 136 -12.46 6.23 6.10
CA TYR A 136 -13.71 6.53 6.77
C TYR A 136 -13.54 6.49 8.29
N PRO A 137 -13.86 7.57 9.02
CA PRO A 137 -13.81 7.59 10.46
C PRO A 137 -15.02 6.83 11.04
N PHE A 138 -14.77 5.75 11.76
CA PHE A 138 -15.80 5.01 12.50
C PHE A 138 -16.05 5.63 13.88
N SER A 139 -15.01 6.26 14.45
CA SER A 139 -15.07 7.01 15.71
C SER A 139 -13.93 8.03 15.75
N ASP A 140 -13.85 8.81 16.85
CA ASP A 140 -12.75 9.75 17.09
C ASP A 140 -11.36 9.08 17.15
N LYS A 141 -11.32 7.76 17.38
CA LYS A 141 -10.07 7.02 17.50
C LYS A 141 -9.86 5.94 16.44
N ILE A 142 -10.89 5.56 15.73
CA ILE A 142 -10.82 4.44 14.76
C ILE A 142 -11.19 4.94 13.39
N LYS A 143 -10.31 4.68 12.44
CA LYS A 143 -10.47 4.95 11.02
C LYS A 143 -10.24 3.69 10.21
N GLY A 144 -11.16 3.37 9.31
CA GLY A 144 -10.93 2.36 8.28
C GLY A 144 -10.37 3.00 7.03
N PHE A 145 -9.55 2.29 6.28
CA PHE A 145 -9.02 2.76 5.01
C PHE A 145 -8.98 1.65 3.96
N ALA A 146 -8.91 2.07 2.70
CA ALA A 146 -8.71 1.17 1.57
C ALA A 146 -7.91 1.86 0.46
N LYS A 147 -7.09 1.07 -0.25
CA LYS A 147 -6.35 1.47 -1.45
C LYS A 147 -6.62 0.42 -2.53
N VAL A 148 -6.89 0.87 -3.75
CA VAL A 148 -6.97 0.02 -4.94
C VAL A 148 -6.14 0.64 -6.04
N GLY A 149 -5.32 -0.16 -6.70
CA GLY A 149 -4.47 0.26 -7.81
C GLY A 149 -4.47 -0.78 -8.90
N ILE A 150 -4.50 -0.31 -10.16
CA ILE A 150 -4.39 -1.16 -11.33
C ILE A 150 -3.39 -0.49 -12.27
N GLY A 151 -2.44 -1.27 -12.71
CA GLY A 151 -1.39 -0.84 -13.65
C GLY A 151 -1.30 -1.75 -14.86
N ASN A 152 -0.35 -1.44 -15.72
CA ASN A 152 0.00 -2.29 -16.85
C ASN A 152 0.84 -3.53 -16.45
N LYS A 153 1.44 -3.49 -15.24
CA LYS A 153 2.30 -4.54 -14.67
C LYS A 153 2.04 -4.76 -13.18
N SER A 154 0.95 -4.19 -12.63
CA SER A 154 0.67 -4.32 -11.19
C SER A 154 -0.82 -4.26 -10.87
N GLN A 155 -1.23 -5.00 -9.84
CA GLN A 155 -2.53 -4.89 -9.21
C GLN A 155 -2.33 -4.83 -7.70
N ILE A 156 -2.95 -3.82 -7.04
CA ILE A 156 -2.76 -3.59 -5.61
C ILE A 156 -4.13 -3.40 -4.96
N TYR A 157 -4.36 -4.12 -3.87
CA TYR A 157 -5.55 -3.97 -3.03
C TYR A 157 -5.10 -3.96 -1.58
N GLU A 158 -5.54 -2.97 -0.83
CA GLU A 158 -5.27 -2.88 0.60
C GLU A 158 -6.52 -2.44 1.33
N ILE A 159 -6.78 -3.03 2.48
CA ILE A 159 -7.84 -2.64 3.41
C ILE A 159 -7.30 -2.72 4.82
N GLY A 160 -7.63 -1.73 5.65
CA GLY A 160 -7.10 -1.70 7.00
C GLY A 160 -7.87 -0.78 7.93
N CYS A 161 -7.36 -0.69 9.14
CA CYS A 161 -7.82 0.27 10.13
C CYS A 161 -6.62 0.88 10.88
N GLY A 162 -6.77 2.14 11.27
CA GLY A 162 -5.87 2.87 12.14
C GLY A 162 -6.55 3.14 13.48
N TYR A 163 -5.79 3.08 14.56
CA TYR A 163 -6.20 3.46 15.91
C TYR A 163 -5.32 4.60 16.41
N ALA A 164 -5.94 5.75 16.73
CA ALA A 164 -5.25 6.91 17.27
C ALA A 164 -4.78 6.65 18.70
N VAL A 165 -3.46 6.64 18.90
CA VAL A 165 -2.80 6.46 20.20
C VAL A 165 -2.40 7.81 20.82
N ALA A 166 -2.19 8.82 19.98
CA ALA A 166 -1.95 10.22 20.37
C ALA A 166 -2.45 11.14 19.25
N ASP A 167 -2.40 12.46 19.46
CA ASP A 167 -2.97 13.46 18.53
C ASP A 167 -2.48 13.31 17.08
N ASN A 168 -1.23 12.93 16.88
CA ASN A 168 -0.61 12.80 15.56
C ASN A 168 -0.07 11.40 15.29
N TRP A 169 -0.41 10.39 16.12
CA TRP A 169 0.13 9.05 16.00
C TRP A 169 -0.96 8.00 15.97
N ASP A 170 -0.91 7.13 14.97
CA ASP A 170 -1.79 5.98 14.83
C ASP A 170 -1.00 4.67 14.83
N ILE A 171 -1.62 3.61 15.29
CA ILE A 171 -1.21 2.23 15.01
C ILE A 171 -2.11 1.72 13.90
N ASP A 172 -1.53 1.18 12.84
CA ASP A 172 -2.23 0.70 11.68
C ASP A 172 -2.16 -0.82 11.58
N LEU A 173 -3.27 -1.43 11.18
CA LEU A 173 -3.37 -2.83 10.83
C LEU A 173 -4.07 -2.93 9.47
N SER A 174 -3.45 -3.60 8.50
CA SER A 174 -4.02 -3.79 7.17
C SER A 174 -3.78 -5.18 6.62
N TYR A 175 -4.57 -5.55 5.62
CA TYR A 175 -4.29 -6.65 4.72
C TYR A 175 -4.04 -6.09 3.34
N ARG A 176 -2.90 -6.44 2.75
CA ARG A 176 -2.52 -6.02 1.40
C ARG A 176 -2.36 -7.25 0.51
N TYR A 177 -2.86 -7.12 -0.71
CA TYR A 177 -2.58 -7.98 -1.86
C TYR A 177 -1.89 -7.13 -2.92
N ALA A 178 -0.80 -7.61 -3.46
CA ALA A 178 -0.07 -6.96 -4.55
C ALA A 178 0.44 -8.02 -5.53
N GLU A 179 0.15 -7.82 -6.81
CA GLU A 179 0.60 -8.67 -7.91
C GLU A 179 1.44 -7.83 -8.85
N TYR A 180 2.59 -8.37 -9.27
CA TYR A 180 3.51 -7.75 -10.22
C TYR A 180 3.77 -8.73 -11.35
N GLU A 181 3.47 -8.31 -12.59
CA GLU A 181 3.55 -9.16 -13.77
C GLU A 181 4.94 -9.09 -14.42
N ASP A 182 5.36 -10.23 -15.01
CA ASP A 182 6.55 -10.34 -15.88
C ASP A 182 7.87 -9.96 -15.16
N VAL A 183 8.01 -10.41 -13.93
CA VAL A 183 9.27 -10.31 -13.18
C VAL A 183 10.15 -11.50 -13.56
N GLY A 184 11.15 -11.26 -14.40
CA GLY A 184 12.00 -12.34 -14.91
C GLY A 184 11.26 -13.43 -15.70
N GLY A 185 10.04 -13.12 -16.20
CA GLY A 185 9.17 -14.05 -16.95
C GLY A 185 8.17 -14.81 -16.07
N ALA A 186 8.05 -14.48 -14.79
CA ALA A 186 7.03 -15.00 -13.88
C ALA A 186 6.22 -13.86 -13.25
N ASP A 187 5.00 -14.15 -12.85
CA ASP A 187 4.18 -13.24 -12.07
C ASP A 187 4.45 -13.48 -10.58
N MET A 188 4.56 -12.39 -9.82
CA MET A 188 4.85 -12.41 -8.38
C MET A 188 3.66 -11.84 -7.62
N THR A 189 3.14 -12.61 -6.67
CA THR A 189 2.06 -12.16 -5.79
C THR A 189 2.53 -12.13 -4.34
N PHE A 190 2.23 -11.04 -3.67
CA PHE A 190 2.47 -10.86 -2.24
C PHE A 190 1.16 -10.49 -1.56
N ASP A 191 0.80 -11.25 -0.54
CA ASP A 191 -0.34 -10.91 0.26
C ASP A 191 -0.07 -11.16 1.75
N GLY A 192 -0.78 -10.44 2.62
CA GLY A 192 -0.59 -10.65 4.04
C GLY A 192 -1.03 -9.48 4.91
N VAL A 193 -0.98 -9.74 6.20
CA VAL A 193 -1.28 -8.75 7.25
C VAL A 193 -0.04 -7.88 7.47
N ARG A 194 -0.29 -6.57 7.57
CA ARG A 194 0.71 -5.54 7.87
C ARG A 194 0.33 -4.84 9.16
N ALA A 195 1.33 -4.52 9.99
CA ALA A 195 1.16 -3.63 11.13
C ALA A 195 2.20 -2.51 11.07
N GLY A 196 1.78 -1.31 11.39
CA GLY A 196 2.63 -0.12 11.32
C GLY A 196 2.28 0.94 12.33
N ILE A 197 3.09 1.97 12.33
CA ILE A 197 2.88 3.21 13.07
C ILE A 197 2.95 4.34 12.05
N SER A 198 2.00 5.24 12.14
CA SER A 198 1.90 6.40 11.26
C SER A 198 1.89 7.69 12.05
N THR A 199 2.42 8.75 11.45
CA THR A 199 2.36 10.10 12.02
C THR A 199 2.08 11.13 10.96
N SER A 200 1.38 12.21 11.34
CA SER A 200 1.09 13.37 10.47
C SER A 200 1.52 14.67 11.14
N PHE A 201 2.05 15.63 10.38
CA PHE A 201 2.46 16.97 10.87
C PHE A 201 2.56 17.98 9.72
#